data_8a82ead62f7fbd0dc71b692eebb8a54b
#
_entry.id   8a82ead62f7fbd0dc71b692eebb8a54b
#
_cell.length_a   1.000
_cell.length_b   1.000
_cell.length_c   1.000
_cell.angle_alpha   90.00
_cell.angle_beta   90.00
_cell.angle_gamma   90.00
#
_symmetry.space_group_name_H-M   'P 1'
#
loop_
_entity.id
_entity.type
_entity.pdbx_description
1 polymer ?
#
loop_
_entity_poly.entity_id
_entity_poly.type
_entity_poly.pdbx_seq_one_letter_code
_entity_poly.pdbx_strand_id
1 'polypeptide(L)'
;MGDAEQLKKLREPFPANQIGKLPKGGVQLDFVGHGFITARLLDVDPLWNWQPVALDPVGLPLLDEFGGMWIKLTVCGVTRLGYGDAGGKKGPDAIKVAIGDALRNAGMRFGLALDLWCKGDPDAPVPKFRTPADKARDELLDVCKKEGIAPSGIAARFTEDTGLSIYEADADTIAAFTKTLTAAGVPGE
;
A
#
# COMPACT_ATOMS: atom_id res chain seq x y z
N MET A 1 -3.04 21.54 -1.52
CA MET A 1 -2.20 20.46 -2.11
C MET A 1 -2.77 20.16 -3.47
N GLY A 2 -1.94 20.05 -4.51
CA GLY A 2 -2.44 19.72 -5.85
C GLY A 2 -2.82 18.24 -5.94
N ASP A 3 -3.74 17.91 -6.83
CA ASP A 3 -4.26 16.54 -7.03
C ASP A 3 -3.16 15.51 -7.24
N ALA A 4 -2.05 15.89 -7.89
CA ALA A 4 -0.89 15.02 -8.09
C ALA A 4 -0.19 14.60 -6.78
N GLU A 5 -0.13 15.47 -5.78
CA GLU A 5 0.45 15.13 -4.46
C GLU A 5 -0.48 14.20 -3.68
N GLN A 6 -1.79 14.38 -3.81
CA GLN A 6 -2.77 13.48 -3.18
C GLN A 6 -2.69 12.08 -3.79
N LEU A 7 -2.60 11.98 -5.12
CA LEU A 7 -2.46 10.69 -5.81
C LEU A 7 -1.18 9.92 -5.40
N LYS A 8 -0.11 10.60 -4.98
CA LYS A 8 1.10 9.92 -4.47
C LYS A 8 0.82 9.11 -3.21
N LYS A 9 -0.10 9.54 -2.34
CA LYS A 9 -0.48 8.82 -1.11
C LYS A 9 -1.12 7.46 -1.39
N LEU A 10 -1.75 7.29 -2.56
CA LEU A 10 -2.29 5.98 -2.97
C LEU A 10 -1.20 4.92 -3.10
N ARG A 11 0.05 5.32 -3.33
CA ARG A 11 1.20 4.43 -3.54
C ARG A 11 1.89 4.03 -2.23
N GLU A 12 1.49 4.58 -1.11
CA GLU A 12 2.05 4.21 0.19
C GLU A 12 1.75 2.74 0.51
N PRO A 13 2.72 1.96 0.97
CA PRO A 13 2.50 0.58 1.35
C PRO A 13 1.38 0.44 2.40
N PHE A 14 0.70 -0.69 2.37
CA PHE A 14 -0.25 -1.02 3.43
C PHE A 14 0.49 -1.63 4.62
N PRO A 15 0.09 -1.30 5.87
CA PRO A 15 0.62 -1.94 7.07
C PRO A 15 0.40 -3.46 7.04
N ALA A 16 1.30 -4.22 7.64
CA ALA A 16 1.26 -5.69 7.63
C ALA A 16 -0.06 -6.27 8.18
N ASN A 17 -0.68 -5.60 9.16
CA ASN A 17 -1.97 -5.99 9.73
C ASN A 17 -3.18 -5.79 8.80
N GLN A 18 -2.99 -5.10 7.66
CA GLN A 18 -4.01 -4.92 6.62
C GLN A 18 -3.80 -5.85 5.42
N ILE A 19 -2.72 -6.64 5.44
CA ILE A 19 -2.39 -7.57 4.37
C ILE A 19 -2.89 -8.97 4.76
N GLY A 20 -3.85 -9.48 4.00
CA GLY A 20 -4.37 -10.83 4.12
C GLY A 20 -3.55 -11.84 3.31
N LYS A 21 -3.74 -13.11 3.62
CA LYS A 21 -3.15 -14.24 2.90
C LYS A 21 -4.25 -15.05 2.23
N LEU A 22 -4.10 -15.33 0.94
CA LEU A 22 -5.04 -16.14 0.16
C LEU A 22 -4.29 -17.32 -0.48
N PRO A 23 -4.61 -18.57 -0.12
CA PRO A 23 -4.06 -19.72 -0.82
C PRO A 23 -4.65 -19.81 -2.23
N LYS A 24 -3.79 -19.81 -3.27
CA LYS A 24 -4.18 -19.96 -4.67
C LYS A 24 -3.10 -20.74 -5.42
N GLY A 25 -3.47 -21.85 -6.04
CA GLY A 25 -2.55 -22.65 -6.84
C GLY A 25 -1.32 -23.18 -6.07
N GLY A 26 -1.46 -23.48 -4.77
CA GLY A 26 -0.34 -23.96 -3.93
C GLY A 26 0.59 -22.84 -3.40
N VAL A 27 0.31 -21.58 -3.73
CA VAL A 27 1.07 -20.42 -3.29
C VAL A 27 0.20 -19.56 -2.36
N GLN A 28 0.82 -18.97 -1.35
CA GLN A 28 0.18 -17.95 -0.50
C GLN A 28 0.32 -16.58 -1.17
N LEU A 29 -0.79 -16.02 -1.65
CA LEU A 29 -0.82 -14.67 -2.22
C LEU A 29 -1.13 -13.65 -1.13
N ASP A 30 -0.32 -12.60 -1.07
CA ASP A 30 -0.61 -11.42 -0.27
C ASP A 30 -1.68 -10.57 -0.97
N PHE A 31 -2.68 -10.08 -0.24
CA PHE A 31 -3.69 -9.20 -0.79
C PHE A 31 -4.17 -8.18 0.23
N VAL A 32 -4.69 -7.05 -0.25
CA VAL A 32 -5.39 -6.06 0.58
C VAL A 32 -6.89 -6.20 0.34
N GLY A 33 -7.65 -6.33 1.43
CA GLY A 33 -9.11 -6.37 1.36
C GLY A 33 -9.69 -5.07 0.79
N HIS A 34 -10.78 -5.15 0.02
CA HIS A 34 -11.39 -3.96 -0.59
C HIS A 34 -11.82 -2.90 0.43
N GLY A 35 -12.11 -3.27 1.68
CA GLY A 35 -12.38 -2.31 2.74
C GLY A 35 -11.21 -1.37 3.03
N PHE A 36 -9.98 -1.90 3.10
CA PHE A 36 -8.77 -1.08 3.28
C PHE A 36 -8.43 -0.26 2.03
N ILE A 37 -8.71 -0.80 0.83
CA ILE A 37 -8.63 -0.03 -0.42
C ILE A 37 -9.59 1.15 -0.38
N THR A 38 -10.84 0.92 0.01
CA THR A 38 -11.87 1.97 0.15
C THR A 38 -11.46 3.01 1.18
N ALA A 39 -10.95 2.60 2.34
CA ALA A 39 -10.46 3.54 3.36
C ALA A 39 -9.35 4.45 2.80
N ARG A 40 -8.34 3.87 2.13
CA ARG A 40 -7.26 4.65 1.51
C ARG A 40 -7.75 5.60 0.41
N LEU A 41 -8.76 5.19 -0.38
CA LEU A 41 -9.39 6.05 -1.37
C LEU A 41 -10.08 7.25 -0.71
N LEU A 42 -10.83 7.02 0.38
CA LEU A 42 -11.49 8.08 1.15
C LEU A 42 -10.50 9.05 1.81
N ASP A 43 -9.36 8.55 2.30
CA ASP A 43 -8.31 9.38 2.90
C ASP A 43 -7.66 10.31 1.87
N VAL A 44 -7.58 9.87 0.61
CA VAL A 44 -6.95 10.64 -0.48
C VAL A 44 -7.94 11.56 -1.18
N ASP A 45 -9.13 11.07 -1.46
CA ASP A 45 -10.19 11.81 -2.15
C ASP A 45 -11.55 11.39 -1.59
N PRO A 46 -12.15 12.15 -0.67
CA PRO A 46 -13.49 11.86 -0.15
C PRO A 46 -14.59 11.81 -1.21
N LEU A 47 -14.34 12.38 -2.40
CA LEU A 47 -15.28 12.40 -3.53
C LEU A 47 -14.96 11.35 -4.60
N TRP A 48 -14.03 10.42 -4.30
CA TRP A 48 -13.77 9.32 -5.21
C TRP A 48 -15.06 8.58 -5.57
N ASN A 49 -15.15 8.05 -6.77
CA ASN A 49 -16.29 7.25 -7.18
C ASN A 49 -15.88 6.15 -8.17
N TRP A 50 -16.78 5.20 -8.36
CA TRP A 50 -16.66 4.21 -9.40
C TRP A 50 -17.98 4.00 -10.12
N GLN A 51 -17.91 3.55 -11.37
CA GLN A 51 -19.06 3.24 -12.20
C GLN A 51 -18.78 1.99 -13.04
N PRO A 52 -19.77 1.12 -13.28
CA PRO A 52 -19.63 0.07 -14.28
C PRO A 52 -19.46 0.69 -15.67
N VAL A 53 -18.67 0.05 -16.52
CA VAL A 53 -18.47 0.51 -17.91
C VAL A 53 -19.74 0.32 -18.75
N ALA A 54 -20.48 -0.76 -18.47
CA ALA A 54 -21.72 -1.07 -19.15
C ALA A 54 -22.81 -1.49 -18.16
N LEU A 55 -24.04 -1.23 -18.51
CA LEU A 55 -25.24 -1.65 -17.79
C LEU A 55 -26.04 -2.65 -18.65
N ASP A 56 -26.73 -3.56 -17.99
CA ASP A 56 -27.71 -4.43 -18.63
C ASP A 56 -28.99 -3.66 -18.98
N PRO A 57 -29.94 -4.29 -19.70
CA PRO A 57 -31.21 -3.63 -20.11
C PRO A 57 -32.07 -3.16 -18.94
N VAL A 58 -31.86 -3.67 -17.71
CA VAL A 58 -32.62 -3.25 -16.52
C VAL A 58 -31.83 -2.24 -15.66
N GLY A 59 -30.67 -1.80 -16.12
CA GLY A 59 -29.88 -0.76 -15.46
C GLY A 59 -28.92 -1.27 -14.38
N LEU A 60 -28.66 -2.57 -14.30
CA LEU A 60 -27.68 -3.16 -13.41
C LEU A 60 -26.29 -3.26 -14.07
N PRO A 61 -25.20 -3.33 -13.30
CA PRO A 61 -23.88 -3.56 -13.85
C PRO A 61 -23.83 -4.83 -14.73
N LEU A 62 -23.42 -4.67 -15.97
CA LEU A 62 -23.30 -5.78 -16.91
C LEU A 62 -22.11 -6.66 -16.51
N LEU A 63 -22.38 -7.96 -16.35
CA LEU A 63 -21.35 -8.99 -16.27
C LEU A 63 -21.08 -9.56 -17.67
N ASP A 64 -19.81 -9.81 -17.98
CA ASP A 64 -19.43 -10.46 -19.22
C ASP A 64 -19.67 -11.98 -19.18
N GLU A 65 -19.35 -12.66 -20.27
CA GLU A 65 -19.49 -14.13 -20.40
C GLU A 65 -18.68 -14.94 -19.39
N PHE A 66 -17.64 -14.33 -18.79
CA PHE A 66 -16.79 -14.93 -17.76
C PHE A 66 -17.29 -14.64 -16.34
N GLY A 67 -18.37 -13.87 -16.18
CA GLY A 67 -18.92 -13.46 -14.89
C GLY A 67 -18.14 -12.32 -14.21
N GLY A 68 -17.37 -11.57 -14.99
CA GLY A 68 -16.64 -10.40 -14.54
C GLY A 68 -17.28 -9.09 -14.98
N MET A 69 -16.77 -7.99 -14.46
CA MET A 69 -17.21 -6.65 -14.84
C MET A 69 -16.05 -5.68 -15.01
N TRP A 70 -16.24 -4.73 -15.93
CA TRP A 70 -15.38 -3.58 -16.09
C TRP A 70 -15.93 -2.39 -15.33
N ILE A 71 -15.07 -1.70 -14.62
CA ILE A 71 -15.40 -0.45 -13.92
C ILE A 71 -14.51 0.70 -14.35
N LYS A 72 -15.01 1.91 -14.17
CA LYS A 72 -14.26 3.17 -14.16
C LYS A 72 -14.08 3.58 -12.71
N LEU A 73 -12.86 3.71 -12.24
CA LEU A 73 -12.53 4.28 -10.92
C LEU A 73 -12.01 5.69 -11.14
N THR A 74 -12.61 6.67 -10.49
CA THR A 74 -12.19 8.08 -10.54
C THR A 74 -11.70 8.52 -9.18
N VAL A 75 -10.49 9.06 -9.12
CA VAL A 75 -9.84 9.60 -7.91
C VAL A 75 -9.14 10.89 -8.28
N CYS A 76 -9.37 11.97 -7.54
CA CYS A 76 -8.84 13.31 -7.81
C CYS A 76 -9.03 13.72 -9.27
N GLY A 77 -10.22 13.46 -9.84
CA GLY A 77 -10.55 13.76 -11.24
C GLY A 77 -9.90 12.87 -12.30
N VAL A 78 -9.00 11.95 -11.93
CA VAL A 78 -8.38 11.00 -12.87
C VAL A 78 -9.18 9.70 -12.90
N THR A 79 -9.49 9.21 -14.10
CA THR A 79 -10.25 7.95 -14.30
C THR A 79 -9.35 6.85 -14.87
N ARG A 80 -9.44 5.66 -14.29
CA ARG A 80 -8.76 4.44 -14.76
C ARG A 80 -9.74 3.26 -14.79
N LEU A 81 -9.52 2.34 -15.73
CA LEU A 81 -10.32 1.13 -15.85
C LEU A 81 -9.78 0.02 -14.94
N GLY A 82 -10.68 -0.83 -14.47
CA GLY A 82 -10.37 -2.06 -13.77
C GLY A 82 -11.33 -3.16 -14.17
N TYR A 83 -10.86 -4.38 -14.13
CA TYR A 83 -11.65 -5.60 -14.35
C TYR A 83 -11.61 -6.44 -13.08
N GLY A 84 -12.73 -7.03 -12.72
CA GLY A 84 -12.82 -7.97 -11.62
C GLY A 84 -13.80 -9.07 -11.92
N ASP A 85 -13.47 -10.28 -11.46
CA ASP A 85 -14.30 -11.46 -11.60
C ASP A 85 -14.71 -12.06 -10.25
N ALA A 86 -15.65 -12.98 -10.32
CA ALA A 86 -16.22 -13.61 -9.12
C ALA A 86 -15.36 -14.73 -8.53
N GLY A 87 -14.22 -15.08 -9.12
CA GLY A 87 -13.36 -16.16 -8.66
C GLY A 87 -14.06 -17.53 -8.61
N GLY A 88 -14.99 -17.78 -9.50
CA GLY A 88 -15.79 -19.01 -9.55
C GLY A 88 -16.99 -19.04 -8.58
N LYS A 89 -17.24 -17.99 -7.80
CA LYS A 89 -18.43 -17.88 -6.95
C LYS A 89 -19.70 -17.67 -7.77
N LYS A 90 -20.85 -18.00 -7.20
CA LYS A 90 -22.16 -17.90 -7.85
C LYS A 90 -23.13 -17.09 -6.98
N GLY A 91 -24.24 -16.64 -7.60
CA GLY A 91 -25.30 -15.91 -6.91
C GLY A 91 -24.86 -14.51 -6.45
N PRO A 92 -25.54 -13.91 -5.45
CA PRO A 92 -25.30 -12.54 -5.01
C PRO A 92 -23.87 -12.26 -4.53
N ASP A 93 -23.19 -13.28 -3.98
CA ASP A 93 -21.81 -13.13 -3.54
C ASP A 93 -20.82 -13.01 -4.70
N ALA A 94 -21.14 -13.56 -5.87
CA ALA A 94 -20.36 -13.40 -7.07
C ALA A 94 -20.21 -11.92 -7.45
N ILE A 95 -21.32 -11.18 -7.44
CA ILE A 95 -21.35 -9.75 -7.78
C ILE A 95 -20.51 -8.94 -6.80
N LYS A 96 -20.67 -9.19 -5.49
CA LYS A 96 -19.87 -8.51 -4.45
C LYS A 96 -18.37 -8.75 -4.62
N VAL A 97 -17.99 -9.99 -4.94
CA VAL A 97 -16.59 -10.36 -5.16
C VAL A 97 -16.05 -9.69 -6.42
N ALA A 98 -16.81 -9.71 -7.53
CA ALA A 98 -16.42 -9.05 -8.78
C ALA A 98 -16.21 -7.54 -8.60
N ILE A 99 -17.11 -6.84 -7.86
CA ILE A 99 -16.93 -5.43 -7.51
C ILE A 99 -15.65 -5.20 -6.72
N GLY A 100 -15.44 -5.97 -5.66
CA GLY A 100 -14.25 -5.82 -4.82
C GLY A 100 -12.96 -6.11 -5.58
N ASP A 101 -12.97 -7.07 -6.49
CA ASP A 101 -11.84 -7.40 -7.34
C ASP A 101 -11.57 -6.32 -8.39
N ALA A 102 -12.61 -5.81 -9.04
CA ALA A 102 -12.51 -4.71 -9.98
C ALA A 102 -11.94 -3.44 -9.33
N LEU A 103 -12.36 -3.11 -8.09
CA LEU A 103 -11.82 -1.99 -7.32
C LEU A 103 -10.33 -2.18 -7.01
N ARG A 104 -9.90 -3.38 -6.59
CA ARG A 104 -8.47 -3.68 -6.38
C ARG A 104 -7.67 -3.52 -7.67
N ASN A 105 -8.17 -4.07 -8.77
CA ASN A 105 -7.51 -4.03 -10.06
C ASN A 105 -7.42 -2.60 -10.64
N ALA A 106 -8.49 -1.80 -10.53
CA ALA A 106 -8.45 -0.39 -10.90
C ALA A 106 -7.52 0.42 -9.98
N GLY A 107 -7.59 0.16 -8.67
CA GLY A 107 -6.76 0.81 -7.65
C GLY A 107 -5.27 0.55 -7.85
N MET A 108 -4.88 -0.66 -8.24
CA MET A 108 -3.50 -0.99 -8.59
C MET A 108 -2.93 -0.04 -9.66
N ARG A 109 -3.74 0.38 -10.62
CA ARG A 109 -3.32 1.33 -11.67
C ARG A 109 -3.07 2.75 -11.14
N PHE A 110 -3.57 3.07 -9.95
CA PHE A 110 -3.22 4.28 -9.19
C PHE A 110 -2.03 4.07 -8.26
N GLY A 111 -1.57 2.82 -8.12
CA GLY A 111 -0.47 2.43 -7.26
C GLY A 111 -0.87 1.77 -5.95
N LEU A 112 -2.17 1.58 -5.67
CA LEU A 112 -2.67 0.90 -4.47
C LEU A 112 -2.16 -0.55 -4.42
N ALA A 113 -1.45 -0.89 -3.34
CA ALA A 113 -0.86 -2.21 -3.10
C ALA A 113 0.01 -2.74 -4.26
N LEU A 114 0.60 -1.84 -5.04
CA LEU A 114 1.37 -2.20 -6.23
C LEU A 114 2.55 -3.12 -5.91
N ASP A 115 3.16 -2.96 -4.75
CA ASP A 115 4.21 -3.82 -4.22
C ASP A 115 3.77 -5.29 -4.07
N LEU A 116 2.50 -5.53 -3.73
CA LEU A 116 1.95 -6.88 -3.60
C LEU A 116 1.67 -7.52 -4.98
N TRP A 117 1.24 -6.72 -5.94
CA TRP A 117 1.04 -7.17 -7.31
C TRP A 117 2.35 -7.59 -7.99
N CYS A 118 3.44 -6.85 -7.72
CA CYS A 118 4.76 -7.14 -8.28
C CYS A 118 5.41 -8.40 -7.67
N LYS A 119 5.04 -8.81 -6.45
CA LYS A 119 5.59 -10.02 -5.82
C LYS A 119 5.26 -11.32 -6.57
N GLY A 120 4.22 -11.33 -7.40
CA GLY A 120 3.82 -12.47 -8.22
C GLY A 120 4.60 -12.62 -9.53
N ASP A 121 5.39 -11.63 -9.91
CA ASP A 121 6.22 -11.64 -11.10
C ASP A 121 7.69 -11.78 -10.69
N PRO A 122 8.32 -12.96 -10.90
CA PRO A 122 9.71 -13.20 -10.49
C PRO A 122 10.72 -12.30 -11.22
N ASP A 123 10.37 -11.75 -12.38
CA ASP A 123 11.23 -10.91 -13.19
C ASP A 123 10.93 -9.41 -13.00
N ALA A 124 9.83 -9.05 -12.35
CA ALA A 124 9.51 -7.65 -12.09
C ALA A 124 10.38 -7.10 -10.96
N PRO A 125 11.08 -5.99 -11.17
CA PRO A 125 11.70 -5.27 -10.07
C PRO A 125 10.58 -4.78 -9.16
N VAL A 126 10.48 -5.36 -7.95
CA VAL A 126 9.51 -4.91 -6.94
C VAL A 126 9.75 -3.41 -6.72
N PRO A 127 8.77 -2.55 -7.02
CA PRO A 127 8.91 -1.13 -6.76
C PRO A 127 9.13 -0.96 -5.24
N LYS A 128 10.32 -0.59 -4.84
CA LYS A 128 10.61 -0.23 -3.45
C LYS A 128 9.93 1.12 -3.17
N PHE A 129 8.65 1.08 -2.83
CA PHE A 129 7.97 2.26 -2.32
C PHE A 129 8.56 2.56 -0.94
N ARG A 130 9.39 3.57 -0.90
CA ARG A 130 9.98 4.05 0.35
C ARG A 130 8.97 4.93 1.05
N THR A 131 8.53 4.49 2.21
CA THR A 131 7.75 5.33 3.13
C THR A 131 8.62 6.47 3.67
N PRO A 132 8.03 7.54 4.22
CA PRO A 132 8.79 8.52 4.98
C PRO A 132 9.64 7.88 6.10
N ALA A 133 9.12 6.85 6.77
CA ALA A 133 9.87 6.10 7.79
C ALA A 133 11.06 5.32 7.20
N ASP A 134 10.95 4.77 5.99
CA ASP A 134 12.09 4.12 5.32
C ASP A 134 13.19 5.12 4.98
N LYS A 135 12.83 6.33 4.54
CA LYS A 135 13.80 7.40 4.29
C LYS A 135 14.50 7.82 5.59
N ALA A 136 13.74 7.99 6.68
CA ALA A 136 14.30 8.33 7.98
C ALA A 136 15.25 7.22 8.51
N ARG A 137 14.94 5.93 8.25
CA ARG A 137 15.86 4.81 8.58
C ARG A 137 17.14 4.86 7.76
N ASP A 138 17.06 5.20 6.47
CA ASP A 138 18.27 5.34 5.63
C ASP A 138 19.15 6.50 6.14
N GLU A 139 18.54 7.64 6.46
CA GLU A 139 19.24 8.80 7.03
C GLU A 139 19.92 8.44 8.36
N LEU A 140 19.22 7.68 9.22
CA LEU A 140 19.80 7.16 10.47
C LEU A 140 21.00 6.25 10.19
N LEU A 141 20.90 5.34 9.22
CA LEU A 141 22.01 4.46 8.84
C LEU A 141 23.20 5.23 8.28
N ASP A 142 22.96 6.29 7.52
CA ASP A 142 24.03 7.13 6.99
C ASP A 142 24.71 7.95 8.11
N VAL A 143 23.96 8.42 9.11
CA VAL A 143 24.54 9.02 10.32
C VAL A 143 25.37 7.99 11.07
N CYS A 144 24.88 6.78 11.30
CA CYS A 144 25.63 5.72 11.96
C CYS A 144 26.96 5.42 11.25
N LYS A 145 26.96 5.37 9.91
CA LYS A 145 28.19 5.18 9.12
C LYS A 145 29.19 6.33 9.32
N LYS A 146 28.71 7.58 9.32
CA LYS A 146 29.56 8.75 9.53
C LYS A 146 30.20 8.77 10.92
N GLU A 147 29.41 8.43 11.94
CA GLU A 147 29.81 8.46 13.34
C GLU A 147 30.50 7.16 13.80
N GLY A 148 30.72 6.19 12.89
CA GLY A 148 31.34 4.90 13.21
C GLY A 148 30.52 3.99 14.13
N ILE A 149 29.22 4.20 14.22
CA ILE A 149 28.31 3.45 15.10
C ILE A 149 27.87 2.15 14.39
N ALA A 150 28.05 1.00 15.03
CA ALA A 150 27.63 -0.28 14.48
C ALA A 150 26.11 -0.38 14.42
N PRO A 151 25.50 -0.71 13.24
CA PRO A 151 24.05 -0.80 13.08
C PRO A 151 23.36 -1.79 14.03
N SER A 152 24.06 -2.84 14.46
CA SER A 152 23.52 -3.86 15.38
C SER A 152 23.18 -3.31 16.77
N GLY A 153 23.87 -2.27 17.24
CA GLY A 153 23.58 -1.63 18.52
C GLY A 153 22.48 -0.58 18.48
N ILE A 154 22.22 -0.03 17.28
CA ILE A 154 21.29 1.08 17.10
C ILE A 154 19.84 0.67 17.34
N ALA A 155 19.44 -0.52 16.88
CA ALA A 155 18.07 -1.00 17.07
C ALA A 155 17.72 -1.20 18.56
N ALA A 156 18.66 -1.74 19.33
CA ALA A 156 18.50 -1.90 20.77
C ALA A 156 18.40 -0.54 21.49
N ARG A 157 19.32 0.38 21.18
CA ARG A 157 19.31 1.73 21.75
C ARG A 157 18.06 2.51 21.36
N PHE A 158 17.60 2.39 20.12
CA PHE A 158 16.34 3.02 19.68
C PHE A 158 15.17 2.52 20.52
N THR A 159 15.09 1.20 20.76
CA THR A 159 14.02 0.62 21.58
C THR A 159 14.10 1.08 23.04
N GLU A 160 15.30 1.18 23.59
CA GLU A 160 15.53 1.68 24.95
C GLU A 160 15.11 3.14 25.11
N ASP A 161 15.45 3.99 24.16
CA ASP A 161 15.18 5.44 24.22
C ASP A 161 13.72 5.79 23.89
N THR A 162 13.05 5.03 23.02
CA THR A 162 11.71 5.36 22.50
C THR A 162 10.59 4.42 22.96
N GLY A 163 10.93 3.25 23.47
CA GLY A 163 9.98 2.18 23.80
C GLY A 163 9.37 1.48 22.57
N LEU A 164 9.80 1.81 21.34
CA LEU A 164 9.27 1.30 20.09
C LEU A 164 10.33 0.50 19.31
N SER A 165 9.85 -0.45 18.51
CA SER A 165 10.72 -1.06 17.49
C SER A 165 10.99 -0.05 16.38
N ILE A 166 12.25 0.04 15.92
CA ILE A 166 12.66 0.92 14.81
C ILE A 166 11.89 0.62 13.49
N TYR A 167 11.35 -0.60 13.36
CA TYR A 167 10.56 -1.00 12.20
C TYR A 167 9.09 -0.60 12.29
N GLU A 168 8.61 -0.28 13.50
CA GLU A 168 7.22 0.13 13.78
C GLU A 168 7.09 1.65 14.00
N ALA A 169 8.21 2.32 14.25
CA ALA A 169 8.25 3.75 14.49
C ALA A 169 7.94 4.56 13.21
N ASP A 170 7.29 5.70 13.40
CA ASP A 170 7.05 6.68 12.35
C ASP A 170 8.32 7.48 12.00
N ALA A 171 8.24 8.25 10.90
CA ALA A 171 9.36 9.04 10.40
C ALA A 171 9.85 10.10 11.40
N ASP A 172 8.93 10.73 12.12
CA ASP A 172 9.25 11.83 13.03
C ASP A 172 9.99 11.31 14.26
N THR A 173 9.55 10.17 14.81
CA THR A 173 10.22 9.48 15.93
C THR A 173 11.65 9.05 15.54
N ILE A 174 11.83 8.48 14.34
CA ILE A 174 13.15 8.07 13.85
C ILE A 174 14.06 9.29 13.62
N ALA A 175 13.53 10.36 13.03
CA ALA A 175 14.28 11.58 12.79
C ALA A 175 14.68 12.29 14.11
N ALA A 176 13.79 12.29 15.11
CA ALA A 176 14.10 12.83 16.43
C ALA A 176 15.26 12.05 17.07
N PHE A 177 15.21 10.72 17.06
CA PHE A 177 16.30 9.88 17.56
C PHE A 177 17.60 10.11 16.80
N THR A 178 17.55 10.23 15.47
CA THR A 178 18.75 10.50 14.65
C THR A 178 19.44 11.80 15.08
N LYS A 179 18.67 12.84 15.41
CA LYS A 179 19.20 14.11 15.91
C LYS A 179 19.93 13.96 17.26
N THR A 180 19.46 13.08 18.15
CA THR A 180 20.13 12.85 19.43
C THR A 180 21.51 12.23 19.25
N LEU A 181 21.70 11.39 18.24
CA LEU A 181 23.00 10.77 17.93
C LEU A 181 24.02 11.81 17.44
N THR A 182 23.57 12.77 16.61
CA THR A 182 24.46 13.84 16.12
C THR A 182 24.73 14.92 17.16
N ALA A 183 23.82 15.16 18.10
CA ALA A 183 23.99 16.14 19.17
C ALA A 183 24.86 15.62 20.35
N ALA A 184 24.87 14.30 20.55
CA ALA A 184 25.60 13.69 21.67
C ALA A 184 27.11 13.58 21.44
N GLY A 185 27.65 13.96 20.26
CA GLY A 185 29.07 13.85 19.88
C GLY A 185 29.74 12.68 20.58
N VAL A 186 30.23 11.67 19.89
CA VAL A 186 30.84 10.45 20.47
C VAL A 186 31.67 10.83 21.70
N PRO A 187 31.41 10.30 22.92
CA PRO A 187 32.38 10.38 23.98
C PRO A 187 33.61 9.62 23.46
N GLY A 188 34.66 10.37 23.13
CA GLY A 188 35.97 9.80 22.88
C GLY A 188 36.41 8.99 24.10
N GLU A 189 37.11 7.88 23.82
CA GLU A 189 37.69 6.93 24.72
C GLU A 189 38.10 7.48 26.09
#